data_765007c3692fd940e6d6a7475aa1997d
#
_entry.id   765007c3692fd940e6d6a7475aa1997d
#
_cell.length_a   1.000
_cell.length_b   1.000
_cell.length_c   1.000
_cell.angle_alpha   90.00
_cell.angle_beta   90.00
_cell.angle_gamma   90.00
#
_symmetry.space_group_name_H-M   'P 1'
#
loop_
_entity.id
_entity.type
_entity.pdbx_description
1 polymer ?
#
loop_
_entity_poly.entity_id
_entity_poly.type
_entity_poly.pdbx_seq_one_letter_code
_entity_poly.pdbx_strand_id
1 'polypeptide(L)'
;IIAVSTVDQVGSRLLFRGYGVSERMSSVHAGLLGHDTLFLLDEVHLSVPFAQTLAALQQHWRRFHGAPWPDRWGVVNLSATPVVSVDAHPFTLDAADRVHPVLRKRLNASKRAELRPVKVSGDEDERRHGFAQAAVEAASEMVKGGAKAVGVVVNRVDTVRRIAALLEGRADIDVCLLTGRMRPLDREQAVGMIWERVRAGRERASVEKPLLVVSTQAIEAGADFDFDALVTECASLDALRQRFGRLDRLDELGATRAVILARSDDLGQRADDPIYGTALRATWEWLHTLEQVDFGIERLPKPD
;
A
#
# COMPACT_ATOMS: atom_id res chain seq x y z
N ILE A 1 15.93 -23.42 -6.64
CA ILE A 1 16.17 -22.00 -7.04
C ILE A 1 15.02 -21.17 -6.47
N ILE A 2 15.34 -20.03 -5.88
CA ILE A 2 14.36 -19.00 -5.49
C ILE A 2 14.49 -17.86 -6.50
N ALA A 3 13.38 -17.47 -7.12
CA ALA A 3 13.33 -16.37 -8.07
C ALA A 3 12.29 -15.33 -7.61
N VAL A 4 12.69 -14.06 -7.57
CA VAL A 4 11.79 -12.93 -7.34
C VAL A 4 11.55 -12.22 -8.67
N SER A 5 10.30 -12.00 -9.02
CA SER A 5 9.96 -11.46 -10.33
C SER A 5 8.60 -10.74 -10.30
N THR A 6 8.33 -9.95 -11.34
CA THR A 6 6.99 -9.36 -11.53
C THR A 6 6.03 -10.38 -12.14
N VAL A 7 4.74 -10.19 -11.92
CA VAL A 7 3.67 -11.01 -12.51
C VAL A 7 3.77 -11.08 -14.02
N ASP A 8 4.06 -9.95 -14.69
CA ASP A 8 4.19 -9.91 -16.16
C ASP A 8 5.34 -10.77 -16.68
N GLN A 9 6.47 -10.72 -15.99
CA GLN A 9 7.66 -11.50 -16.34
C GLN A 9 7.43 -13.01 -16.18
N VAL A 10 6.87 -13.42 -15.05
CA VAL A 10 6.59 -14.82 -14.77
C VAL A 10 5.44 -15.32 -15.63
N GLY A 11 4.34 -14.59 -15.70
CA GLY A 11 3.14 -14.95 -16.44
C GLY A 11 3.42 -15.09 -17.93
N SER A 12 4.16 -14.15 -18.52
CA SER A 12 4.52 -14.24 -19.94
C SER A 12 5.37 -15.47 -20.24
N ARG A 13 6.33 -15.83 -19.39
CA ARG A 13 7.16 -17.02 -19.56
C ARG A 13 6.38 -18.32 -19.36
N LEU A 14 5.50 -18.35 -18.38
CA LEU A 14 4.62 -19.50 -18.10
C LEU A 14 3.70 -19.79 -19.32
N LEU A 15 3.24 -18.73 -19.99
CA LEU A 15 2.33 -18.79 -21.13
C LEU A 15 3.06 -18.80 -22.49
N PHE A 16 4.33 -19.17 -22.56
CA PHE A 16 5.16 -19.24 -23.77
C PHE A 16 5.35 -17.90 -24.49
N ARG A 17 5.22 -16.76 -23.80
CA ARG A 17 5.29 -15.40 -24.38
C ARG A 17 6.32 -14.51 -23.67
N GLY A 18 7.41 -15.09 -23.18
CA GLY A 18 8.42 -14.36 -22.41
C GLY A 18 9.09 -13.23 -23.19
N TYR A 19 9.12 -12.04 -22.62
CA TYR A 19 9.82 -10.89 -23.19
C TYR A 19 11.33 -11.15 -23.24
N GLY A 20 11.94 -10.89 -24.43
CA GLY A 20 13.38 -11.10 -24.63
C GLY A 20 13.81 -12.57 -24.62
N VAL A 21 12.88 -13.50 -24.76
CA VAL A 21 13.12 -14.94 -24.81
C VAL A 21 12.99 -15.41 -26.24
N SER A 22 13.98 -16.18 -26.74
CA SER A 22 13.88 -16.80 -28.09
C SER A 22 12.78 -17.87 -28.08
N GLU A 23 12.19 -18.12 -29.27
CA GLU A 23 11.16 -19.16 -29.43
C GLU A 23 11.59 -20.52 -28.89
N ARG A 24 12.89 -20.90 -29.10
CA ARG A 24 13.45 -22.16 -28.62
C ARG A 24 13.50 -22.24 -27.08
N MET A 25 13.65 -21.10 -26.39
CA MET A 25 13.72 -21.05 -24.94
C MET A 25 12.34 -20.89 -24.29
N SER A 26 11.32 -20.53 -25.05
CA SER A 26 9.97 -20.31 -24.50
C SER A 26 9.40 -21.57 -23.84
N SER A 27 9.55 -22.73 -24.49
CA SER A 27 9.13 -24.02 -23.95
C SER A 27 9.91 -24.43 -22.70
N VAL A 28 11.22 -24.12 -22.65
CA VAL A 28 12.06 -24.39 -21.48
C VAL A 28 11.60 -23.57 -20.29
N HIS A 29 11.39 -22.27 -20.48
CA HIS A 29 10.91 -21.40 -19.40
C HIS A 29 9.51 -21.80 -18.91
N ALA A 30 8.59 -22.08 -19.84
CA ALA A 30 7.25 -22.54 -19.50
C ALA A 30 7.28 -23.88 -18.76
N GLY A 31 8.13 -24.81 -19.18
CA GLY A 31 8.31 -26.10 -18.51
C GLY A 31 8.88 -25.97 -17.11
N LEU A 32 9.89 -25.13 -16.89
CA LEU A 32 10.44 -24.87 -15.57
C LEU A 32 9.43 -24.27 -14.61
N LEU A 33 8.63 -23.30 -15.08
CA LEU A 33 7.58 -22.66 -14.27
C LEU A 33 6.35 -23.53 -14.13
N GLY A 34 6.04 -24.34 -15.13
CA GLY A 34 4.91 -25.23 -15.17
C GLY A 34 5.10 -26.55 -14.43
N HIS A 35 6.29 -26.87 -13.97
CA HIS A 35 6.61 -28.13 -13.33
C HIS A 35 7.50 -27.91 -12.10
N ASP A 36 7.18 -28.58 -10.99
CA ASP A 36 7.98 -28.54 -9.75
C ASP A 36 8.22 -27.11 -9.22
N THR A 37 7.18 -26.25 -9.23
CA THR A 37 7.28 -24.85 -8.83
C THR A 37 6.21 -24.50 -7.78
N LEU A 38 6.62 -23.81 -6.73
CA LEU A 38 5.73 -23.15 -5.78
C LEU A 38 5.69 -21.66 -6.10
N PHE A 39 4.52 -21.15 -6.45
CA PHE A 39 4.27 -19.73 -6.61
C PHE A 39 3.85 -19.12 -5.28
N LEU A 40 4.55 -18.08 -4.85
CA LEU A 40 4.16 -17.22 -3.74
C LEU A 40 3.71 -15.87 -4.35
N LEU A 41 2.41 -15.65 -4.41
CA LEU A 41 1.83 -14.40 -4.92
C LEU A 41 1.63 -13.43 -3.77
N ASP A 42 2.53 -12.45 -3.69
CA ASP A 42 2.40 -11.36 -2.73
C ASP A 42 1.41 -10.31 -3.25
N GLU A 43 0.60 -9.75 -2.32
CA GLU A 43 -0.45 -8.78 -2.62
C GLU A 43 -1.36 -9.22 -3.77
N VAL A 44 -1.88 -10.45 -3.68
CA VAL A 44 -2.65 -11.09 -4.76
C VAL A 44 -3.82 -10.23 -5.27
N HIS A 45 -4.37 -9.35 -4.46
CA HIS A 45 -5.44 -8.42 -4.85
C HIS A 45 -5.01 -7.45 -5.97
N LEU A 46 -3.71 -7.20 -6.16
CA LEU A 46 -3.17 -6.40 -7.26
C LEU A 46 -3.03 -7.19 -8.57
N SER A 47 -3.15 -8.52 -8.52
CA SER A 47 -2.93 -9.42 -9.66
C SER A 47 -3.95 -10.55 -9.76
N VAL A 48 -5.20 -10.26 -9.47
CA VAL A 48 -6.32 -11.22 -9.52
C VAL A 48 -6.38 -12.00 -10.84
N PRO A 49 -6.23 -11.40 -12.04
CA PRO A 49 -6.24 -12.15 -13.30
C PRO A 49 -5.13 -13.20 -13.39
N PHE A 50 -3.94 -12.92 -12.83
CA PHE A 50 -2.86 -13.89 -12.80
C PHE A 50 -3.14 -15.04 -11.82
N ALA A 51 -3.69 -14.74 -10.65
CA ALA A 51 -4.13 -15.76 -9.70
C ALA A 51 -5.18 -16.68 -10.32
N GLN A 52 -6.16 -16.13 -11.05
CA GLN A 52 -7.15 -16.90 -11.80
C GLN A 52 -6.50 -17.77 -12.88
N THR A 53 -5.50 -17.25 -13.59
CA THR A 53 -4.74 -18.02 -14.58
C THR A 53 -4.04 -19.22 -13.96
N LEU A 54 -3.36 -19.03 -12.83
CA LEU A 54 -2.70 -20.12 -12.10
C LEU A 54 -3.71 -21.16 -11.59
N ALA A 55 -4.85 -20.74 -11.06
CA ALA A 55 -5.92 -21.63 -10.65
C ALA A 55 -6.49 -22.46 -11.82
N ALA A 56 -6.71 -21.81 -12.98
CA ALA A 56 -7.16 -22.48 -14.17
C ALA A 56 -6.15 -23.52 -14.68
N LEU A 57 -4.85 -23.19 -14.68
CA LEU A 57 -3.78 -24.12 -15.03
C LEU A 57 -3.76 -25.32 -14.07
N GLN A 58 -3.87 -25.10 -12.78
CA GLN A 58 -3.91 -26.17 -11.78
C GLN A 58 -5.08 -27.13 -11.98
N GLN A 59 -6.27 -26.58 -12.28
CA GLN A 59 -7.46 -27.41 -12.58
C GLN A 59 -7.30 -28.17 -13.89
N HIS A 60 -6.73 -27.50 -14.90
CA HIS A 60 -6.54 -28.12 -16.21
C HIS A 60 -5.57 -29.29 -16.14
N TRP A 61 -4.47 -29.16 -15.46
CA TRP A 61 -3.47 -30.21 -15.31
C TRP A 61 -4.01 -31.42 -14.52
N ARG A 62 -4.79 -31.21 -13.48
CA ARG A 62 -5.46 -32.30 -12.76
C ARG A 62 -6.41 -33.12 -13.64
N ARG A 63 -6.98 -32.50 -14.68
CA ARG A 63 -7.90 -33.19 -15.61
C ARG A 63 -7.20 -33.97 -16.71
N PHE A 64 -6.07 -33.52 -17.20
CA PHE A 64 -5.42 -34.09 -18.39
C PHE A 64 -4.50 -35.27 -18.10
N HIS A 65 -3.97 -35.38 -16.94
CA HIS A 65 -3.03 -36.42 -16.58
C HIS A 65 -3.70 -37.44 -15.67
N GLY A 66 -4.29 -38.47 -16.23
CA GLY A 66 -4.83 -39.63 -15.51
C GLY A 66 -3.80 -40.42 -14.70
N ALA A 67 -2.56 -39.98 -14.64
CA ALA A 67 -1.52 -40.33 -13.69
C ALA A 67 -1.37 -39.22 -12.64
N PRO A 68 -1.03 -39.52 -11.38
CA PRO A 68 -0.74 -38.50 -10.39
C PRO A 68 0.42 -37.65 -10.90
N TRP A 69 0.11 -36.44 -11.35
CA TRP A 69 1.12 -35.41 -11.56
C TRP A 69 1.89 -35.26 -10.26
N PRO A 70 3.21 -35.12 -10.27
CA PRO A 70 3.91 -34.90 -9.02
C PRO A 70 3.30 -33.70 -8.31
N ASP A 71 2.88 -33.88 -7.06
CA ASP A 71 2.23 -32.89 -6.18
C ASP A 71 3.18 -31.73 -5.79
N ARG A 72 4.05 -31.33 -6.72
CA ARG A 72 5.13 -30.37 -6.51
C ARG A 72 4.87 -29.00 -7.14
N TRP A 73 3.69 -28.80 -7.71
CA TRP A 73 3.28 -27.51 -8.24
C TRP A 73 2.16 -26.93 -7.37
N GLY A 74 2.37 -25.74 -6.86
CA GLY A 74 1.43 -25.11 -5.95
C GLY A 74 1.40 -23.60 -6.05
N VAL A 75 0.34 -23.00 -5.52
CA VAL A 75 0.15 -21.56 -5.43
C VAL A 75 -0.24 -21.20 -4.02
N VAL A 76 0.48 -20.27 -3.41
CA VAL A 76 0.13 -19.64 -2.13
C VAL A 76 -0.15 -18.16 -2.41
N ASN A 77 -1.34 -17.73 -2.08
CA ASN A 77 -1.76 -16.34 -2.17
C ASN A 77 -1.54 -15.64 -0.83
N LEU A 78 -0.81 -14.53 -0.85
CA LEU A 78 -0.56 -13.67 0.29
C LEU A 78 -1.32 -12.36 0.10
N SER A 79 -2.13 -11.96 1.07
CA SER A 79 -2.87 -10.70 1.01
C SER A 79 -3.30 -10.26 2.42
N ALA A 80 -3.25 -8.97 2.66
CA ALA A 80 -3.88 -8.37 3.84
C ALA A 80 -5.43 -8.39 3.74
N THR A 81 -5.97 -8.53 2.52
CA THR A 81 -7.40 -8.59 2.22
C THR A 81 -7.70 -9.86 1.39
N PRO A 82 -7.67 -11.05 2.01
CA PRO A 82 -7.83 -12.29 1.26
C PRO A 82 -9.24 -12.41 0.68
N VAL A 83 -9.30 -12.62 -0.64
CA VAL A 83 -10.50 -13.16 -1.28
C VAL A 83 -10.46 -14.67 -1.08
N VAL A 84 -11.27 -15.17 -0.19
CA VAL A 84 -11.34 -16.62 0.10
C VAL A 84 -12.05 -17.31 -1.06
N SER A 85 -11.35 -18.16 -1.81
CA SER A 85 -11.99 -19.10 -2.74
C SER A 85 -12.52 -20.31 -1.96
N VAL A 86 -13.57 -20.95 -2.49
CA VAL A 86 -14.26 -22.08 -1.85
C VAL A 86 -13.31 -23.25 -1.53
N ASP A 87 -12.24 -23.41 -2.29
CA ASP A 87 -11.25 -24.49 -2.15
C ASP A 87 -9.96 -24.06 -1.44
N ALA A 88 -9.90 -22.85 -0.88
CA ALA A 88 -8.70 -22.37 -0.20
C ALA A 88 -8.63 -22.88 1.24
N HIS A 89 -7.46 -23.36 1.63
CA HIS A 89 -7.13 -23.64 3.03
C HIS A 89 -6.39 -22.40 3.60
N PRO A 90 -7.12 -21.44 4.22
CA PRO A 90 -6.48 -20.23 4.72
C PRO A 90 -5.57 -20.56 5.91
N PHE A 91 -4.34 -20.11 5.85
CA PHE A 91 -3.48 -20.04 7.04
C PHE A 91 -3.92 -18.83 7.85
N THR A 92 -4.47 -19.06 9.02
CA THR A 92 -4.96 -18.01 9.93
C THR A 92 -4.26 -18.11 11.27
N LEU A 93 -4.23 -16.99 11.99
CA LEU A 93 -3.68 -16.95 13.34
C LEU A 93 -4.51 -17.85 14.28
N ASP A 94 -3.84 -18.71 15.00
CA ASP A 94 -4.45 -19.55 16.01
C ASP A 94 -4.49 -18.89 17.42
N ALA A 95 -4.94 -19.61 18.43
CA ALA A 95 -5.02 -19.10 19.79
C ALA A 95 -3.63 -18.86 20.42
N ALA A 96 -2.63 -19.65 20.05
CA ALA A 96 -1.25 -19.49 20.53
C ALA A 96 -0.60 -18.24 19.91
N ASP A 97 -0.83 -18.00 18.61
CA ASP A 97 -0.38 -16.79 17.93
C ASP A 97 -0.95 -15.53 18.60
N ARG A 98 -2.25 -15.53 18.94
CA ARG A 98 -2.96 -14.39 19.55
C ARG A 98 -2.44 -14.03 20.94
N VAL A 99 -1.88 -14.97 21.67
CA VAL A 99 -1.28 -14.70 22.99
C VAL A 99 0.22 -14.41 22.90
N HIS A 100 0.86 -14.65 21.76
CA HIS A 100 2.27 -14.34 21.57
C HIS A 100 2.53 -12.83 21.76
N PRO A 101 3.46 -12.40 22.63
CA PRO A 101 3.57 -11.01 23.06
C PRO A 101 3.72 -10.01 21.90
N VAL A 102 4.55 -10.33 20.90
CA VAL A 102 4.80 -9.46 19.74
C VAL A 102 3.58 -9.39 18.83
N LEU A 103 2.94 -10.52 18.51
CA LEU A 103 1.76 -10.55 17.64
C LEU A 103 0.58 -9.87 18.32
N ARG A 104 0.31 -10.18 19.59
CA ARG A 104 -0.75 -9.55 20.38
C ARG A 104 -0.60 -8.03 20.41
N LYS A 105 0.64 -7.52 20.58
CA LYS A 105 0.90 -6.09 20.56
C LYS A 105 0.48 -5.47 19.22
N ARG A 106 0.90 -6.07 18.10
CA ARG A 106 0.58 -5.59 16.74
C ARG A 106 -0.91 -5.72 16.39
N LEU A 107 -1.56 -6.81 16.80
CA LEU A 107 -2.99 -7.03 16.57
C LEU A 107 -3.85 -5.99 17.29
N ASN A 108 -3.46 -5.62 18.51
CA ASN A 108 -4.18 -4.64 19.34
C ASN A 108 -3.79 -3.19 19.07
N ALA A 109 -2.82 -2.94 18.18
CA ALA A 109 -2.37 -1.59 17.83
C ALA A 109 -3.55 -0.70 17.41
N SER A 110 -3.53 0.55 17.86
CA SER A 110 -4.54 1.55 17.49
C SER A 110 -3.93 2.58 16.56
N LYS A 111 -4.58 2.78 15.39
CA LYS A 111 -4.16 3.73 14.35
C LYS A 111 -5.31 4.66 14.02
N ARG A 112 -5.60 5.56 14.95
CA ARG A 112 -6.73 6.49 14.85
C ARG A 112 -6.51 7.52 13.77
N ALA A 113 -7.59 7.82 13.04
CA ALA A 113 -7.61 8.84 12.02
C ALA A 113 -8.74 9.84 12.21
N GLU A 114 -8.42 11.10 11.98
CA GLU A 114 -9.40 12.17 11.84
C GLU A 114 -9.83 12.27 10.36
N LEU A 115 -11.14 12.34 10.11
CA LEU A 115 -11.68 12.64 8.79
C LEU A 115 -11.82 14.16 8.66
N ARG A 116 -11.09 14.74 7.70
CA ARG A 116 -11.08 16.21 7.50
C ARG A 116 -11.49 16.56 6.07
N PRO A 117 -12.73 16.97 5.85
CA PRO A 117 -13.16 17.46 4.55
C PRO A 117 -12.49 18.81 4.25
N VAL A 118 -11.90 18.93 3.07
CA VAL A 118 -11.26 20.17 2.60
C VAL A 118 -12.22 20.89 1.67
N LYS A 119 -12.74 22.03 2.12
CA LYS A 119 -13.54 22.91 1.28
C LYS A 119 -12.63 23.62 0.30
N VAL A 120 -12.91 23.44 -0.97
CA VAL A 120 -12.16 24.06 -2.06
C VAL A 120 -13.11 24.89 -2.90
N SER A 121 -12.64 26.00 -3.45
CA SER A 121 -13.41 26.93 -4.27
C SER A 121 -12.55 27.46 -5.41
N GLY A 122 -13.20 28.09 -6.40
CA GLY A 122 -12.52 28.61 -7.56
C GLY A 122 -12.41 27.60 -8.71
N ASP A 123 -11.47 27.85 -9.61
CA ASP A 123 -11.19 26.94 -10.71
C ASP A 123 -10.43 25.67 -10.24
N GLU A 124 -10.16 24.75 -11.16
CA GLU A 124 -9.53 23.46 -10.80
C GLU A 124 -8.09 23.67 -10.27
N ASP A 125 -7.38 24.68 -10.74
CA ASP A 125 -6.03 24.98 -10.28
C ASP A 125 -6.04 25.52 -8.85
N GLU A 126 -6.93 26.44 -8.55
CA GLU A 126 -7.13 26.99 -7.21
C GLU A 126 -7.59 25.92 -6.22
N ARG A 127 -8.49 25.03 -6.64
CA ARG A 127 -8.95 23.90 -5.81
C ARG A 127 -7.83 22.95 -5.46
N ARG A 128 -6.97 22.60 -6.44
CA ARG A 128 -5.79 21.74 -6.20
C ARG A 128 -4.76 22.42 -5.30
N HIS A 129 -4.57 23.72 -5.47
CA HIS A 129 -3.68 24.48 -4.62
C HIS A 129 -4.19 24.55 -3.17
N GLY A 130 -5.48 24.83 -2.96
CA GLY A 130 -6.10 24.86 -1.64
C GLY A 130 -6.03 23.49 -0.94
N PHE A 131 -6.19 22.37 -1.69
CA PHE A 131 -6.00 21.04 -1.13
C PHE A 131 -4.55 20.77 -0.72
N ALA A 132 -3.59 21.18 -1.54
CA ALA A 132 -2.17 21.04 -1.20
C ALA A 132 -1.80 21.85 0.05
N GLN A 133 -2.36 23.07 0.21
CA GLN A 133 -2.20 23.86 1.43
C GLN A 133 -2.74 23.13 2.67
N ALA A 134 -3.95 22.57 2.59
CA ALA A 134 -4.52 21.80 3.70
C ALA A 134 -3.69 20.57 4.08
N ALA A 135 -3.07 19.91 3.09
CA ALA A 135 -2.16 18.80 3.35
C ALA A 135 -0.86 19.26 4.06
N VAL A 136 -0.31 20.39 3.67
CA VAL A 136 0.89 20.99 4.33
C VAL A 136 0.56 21.45 5.74
N GLU A 137 -0.62 22.03 5.97
CA GLU A 137 -1.09 22.43 7.29
C GLU A 137 -1.23 21.23 8.21
N ALA A 138 -1.93 20.18 7.76
CA ALA A 138 -2.09 18.95 8.51
C ALA A 138 -0.73 18.27 8.83
N ALA A 139 0.19 18.22 7.87
CA ALA A 139 1.54 17.70 8.11
C ALA A 139 2.33 18.55 9.12
N SER A 140 2.20 19.86 9.05
CA SER A 140 2.82 20.78 10.00
C SER A 140 2.27 20.63 11.42
N GLU A 141 0.96 20.36 11.57
CA GLU A 141 0.34 20.03 12.86
C GLU A 141 0.95 18.74 13.44
N MET A 142 1.18 17.70 12.62
CA MET A 142 1.82 16.47 13.06
C MET A 142 3.25 16.70 13.55
N VAL A 143 4.03 17.49 12.82
CA VAL A 143 5.40 17.88 13.22
C VAL A 143 5.39 18.67 14.54
N LYS A 144 4.51 19.67 14.68
CA LYS A 144 4.33 20.41 15.93
C LYS A 144 3.90 19.51 17.10
N GLY A 145 3.16 18.46 16.81
CA GLY A 145 2.77 17.41 17.75
C GLY A 145 3.89 16.45 18.14
N GLY A 146 5.12 16.64 17.61
CA GLY A 146 6.31 15.86 17.96
C GLY A 146 6.67 14.74 17.00
N ALA A 147 5.90 14.52 15.92
CA ALA A 147 6.24 13.51 14.92
C ALA A 147 7.53 13.87 14.21
N LYS A 148 8.44 12.90 14.07
CA LYS A 148 9.76 13.07 13.44
C LYS A 148 9.80 12.57 11.99
N ALA A 149 8.98 11.59 11.65
CA ALA A 149 8.80 11.10 10.29
C ALA A 149 7.30 11.10 9.93
N VAL A 150 6.88 11.98 9.05
CA VAL A 150 5.49 12.13 8.64
C VAL A 150 5.33 11.70 7.19
N GLY A 151 4.48 10.71 6.93
CA GLY A 151 4.05 10.36 5.59
C GLY A 151 2.93 11.30 5.12
N VAL A 152 3.10 11.90 3.95
CA VAL A 152 2.07 12.70 3.27
C VAL A 152 1.75 11.99 1.96
N VAL A 153 0.61 11.29 1.89
CA VAL A 153 0.26 10.45 0.75
C VAL A 153 -0.93 11.04 0.01
N VAL A 154 -0.71 11.40 -1.24
CA VAL A 154 -1.76 11.99 -2.09
C VAL A 154 -1.93 11.17 -3.37
N ASN A 155 -3.06 11.33 -4.03
CA ASN A 155 -3.44 10.47 -5.15
C ASN A 155 -2.78 10.88 -6.48
N ARG A 156 -2.33 12.13 -6.61
CA ARG A 156 -1.87 12.71 -7.88
C ARG A 156 -0.46 13.29 -7.77
N VAL A 157 0.36 13.08 -8.80
CA VAL A 157 1.71 13.65 -8.90
C VAL A 157 1.69 15.18 -8.90
N ASP A 158 0.66 15.79 -9.49
CA ASP A 158 0.48 17.26 -9.47
C ASP A 158 0.34 17.79 -8.04
N THR A 159 -0.43 17.12 -7.20
CA THR A 159 -0.58 17.48 -5.77
C THR A 159 0.75 17.35 -5.02
N VAL A 160 1.54 16.29 -5.29
CA VAL A 160 2.89 16.14 -4.72
C VAL A 160 3.77 17.35 -5.08
N ARG A 161 3.75 17.80 -6.35
CA ARG A 161 4.53 18.94 -6.81
C ARG A 161 4.11 20.26 -6.13
N ARG A 162 2.81 20.47 -5.95
CA ARG A 162 2.27 21.65 -5.24
C ARG A 162 2.67 21.67 -3.78
N ILE A 163 2.57 20.53 -3.10
CA ILE A 163 3.04 20.39 -1.72
C ILE A 163 4.54 20.67 -1.63
N ALA A 164 5.34 20.17 -2.57
CA ALA A 164 6.77 20.42 -2.61
C ALA A 164 7.09 21.91 -2.77
N ALA A 165 6.40 22.61 -3.68
CA ALA A 165 6.55 24.04 -3.88
C ALA A 165 6.16 24.86 -2.64
N LEU A 166 5.11 24.46 -1.91
CA LEU A 166 4.69 25.10 -0.65
C LEU A 166 5.68 24.88 0.50
N LEU A 167 6.47 23.82 0.44
CA LEU A 167 7.49 23.48 1.43
C LEU A 167 8.89 23.99 1.06
N GLU A 168 9.04 24.56 -0.13
CA GLU A 168 10.32 25.10 -0.60
C GLU A 168 10.80 26.23 0.34
N GLY A 169 12.10 26.21 0.66
CA GLY A 169 12.71 27.19 1.57
C GLY A 169 12.46 26.94 3.07
N ARG A 170 11.69 25.92 3.46
CA ARG A 170 11.50 25.54 4.88
C ARG A 170 12.78 24.93 5.43
N ALA A 171 13.52 25.70 6.23
CA ALA A 171 14.77 25.23 6.85
C ALA A 171 14.54 24.31 8.08
N ASP A 172 13.36 24.34 8.66
CA ASP A 172 12.98 23.61 9.87
C ASP A 172 12.56 22.15 9.62
N ILE A 173 12.32 21.76 8.37
CA ILE A 173 11.82 20.45 7.97
C ILE A 173 12.60 19.94 6.76
N ASP A 174 12.94 18.65 6.74
CA ASP A 174 13.44 18.00 5.53
C ASP A 174 12.28 17.42 4.71
N VAL A 175 12.38 17.49 3.40
CA VAL A 175 11.34 17.00 2.50
C VAL A 175 11.94 16.00 1.51
N CYS A 176 11.31 14.83 1.41
CA CYS A 176 11.62 13.82 0.41
C CYS A 176 10.39 13.54 -0.46
N LEU A 177 10.55 13.57 -1.77
CA LEU A 177 9.47 13.30 -2.73
C LEU A 177 9.63 11.90 -3.31
N LEU A 178 8.55 11.12 -3.29
CA LEU A 178 8.52 9.78 -3.86
C LEU A 178 7.28 9.59 -4.74
N THR A 179 7.49 9.49 -6.05
CA THR A 179 6.39 9.28 -7.00
C THR A 179 6.66 8.07 -7.89
N GLY A 180 5.61 7.44 -8.39
CA GLY A 180 5.73 6.31 -9.33
C GLY A 180 6.36 6.66 -10.69
N ARG A 181 6.53 7.97 -10.99
CA ARG A 181 7.18 8.46 -12.22
C ARG A 181 8.68 8.71 -12.08
N MET A 182 9.24 8.53 -10.89
CA MET A 182 10.69 8.63 -10.70
C MET A 182 11.39 7.49 -11.41
N ARG A 183 12.57 7.77 -11.98
CA ARG A 183 13.44 6.70 -12.50
C ARG A 183 13.87 5.81 -11.33
N PRO A 184 14.04 4.50 -11.55
CA PRO A 184 14.42 3.57 -10.47
C PRO A 184 15.65 4.03 -9.69
N LEU A 185 16.69 4.52 -10.37
CA LEU A 185 17.92 5.02 -9.74
C LEU A 185 17.67 6.25 -8.85
N ASP A 186 16.86 7.20 -9.30
CA ASP A 186 16.54 8.40 -8.52
C ASP A 186 15.72 8.03 -7.27
N ARG A 187 14.82 7.07 -7.41
CA ARG A 187 14.02 6.54 -6.29
C ARG A 187 14.92 5.84 -5.27
N GLU A 188 15.83 5.00 -5.73
CA GLU A 188 16.77 4.28 -4.86
C GLU A 188 17.65 5.27 -4.07
N GLN A 189 18.18 6.29 -4.73
CA GLN A 189 18.94 7.34 -4.08
C GLN A 189 18.12 8.11 -3.04
N ALA A 190 16.90 8.54 -3.41
CA ALA A 190 16.01 9.26 -2.50
C ALA A 190 15.66 8.42 -1.27
N VAL A 191 15.33 7.15 -1.46
CA VAL A 191 15.05 6.22 -0.35
C VAL A 191 16.30 5.99 0.50
N GLY A 192 17.46 5.80 -0.12
CA GLY A 192 18.74 5.63 0.59
C GLY A 192 19.07 6.78 1.53
N MET A 193 18.81 8.03 1.11
CA MET A 193 19.04 9.21 1.93
C MET A 193 18.17 9.30 3.18
N ILE A 194 16.96 8.74 3.14
CA ILE A 194 16.01 8.83 4.25
C ILE A 194 15.85 7.51 5.02
N TRP A 195 16.46 6.42 4.56
CA TRP A 195 16.22 5.07 5.04
C TRP A 195 16.31 4.93 6.57
N GLU A 196 17.39 5.41 7.16
CA GLU A 196 17.59 5.35 8.61
C GLU A 196 16.56 6.13 9.43
N ARG A 197 15.82 7.03 8.77
CA ARG A 197 14.80 7.86 9.40
C ARG A 197 13.38 7.32 9.24
N VAL A 198 13.17 6.37 8.34
CA VAL A 198 11.85 5.82 8.01
C VAL A 198 11.76 4.29 8.04
N ARG A 199 12.86 3.56 8.22
CA ARG A 199 12.83 2.10 8.32
C ARG A 199 12.13 1.64 9.61
N ALA A 200 11.47 0.50 9.55
CA ALA A 200 10.89 -0.13 10.73
C ALA A 200 11.99 -0.51 11.76
N GLY A 201 11.71 -0.32 13.05
CA GLY A 201 12.66 -0.59 14.14
C GLY A 201 13.83 0.40 14.21
N ARG A 202 13.68 1.59 13.65
CA ARG A 202 14.68 2.66 13.79
C ARG A 202 14.73 3.23 15.21
N GLU A 203 15.83 3.84 15.57
CA GLU A 203 15.97 4.62 16.81
C GLU A 203 15.36 6.01 16.62
N ARG A 204 14.10 6.19 17.05
CA ARG A 204 13.31 7.41 16.83
C ARG A 204 13.87 8.63 17.55
N ALA A 205 14.52 8.43 18.71
CA ALA A 205 15.07 9.52 19.53
C ALA A 205 16.26 10.24 18.89
N SER A 206 16.97 9.59 17.96
CA SER A 206 18.15 10.16 17.30
C SER A 206 17.83 11.18 16.20
N VAL A 207 16.56 11.37 15.84
CA VAL A 207 16.14 12.25 14.75
C VAL A 207 15.92 13.66 15.29
N GLU A 208 16.86 14.56 14.99
CA GLU A 208 16.78 15.98 15.41
C GLU A 208 15.75 16.74 14.56
N LYS A 209 15.90 16.71 13.24
CA LYS A 209 15.07 17.48 12.30
C LYS A 209 13.93 16.63 11.74
N PRO A 210 12.68 17.11 11.77
CA PRO A 210 11.55 16.37 11.18
C PRO A 210 11.72 16.13 9.68
N LEU A 211 11.17 15.00 9.20
CA LEU A 211 11.14 14.62 7.79
C LEU A 211 9.69 14.47 7.32
N LEU A 212 9.34 15.14 6.23
CA LEU A 212 8.12 14.89 5.47
C LEU A 212 8.45 14.03 4.25
N VAL A 213 7.84 12.86 4.14
CA VAL A 213 7.89 12.05 2.92
C VAL A 213 6.59 12.27 2.15
N VAL A 214 6.67 13.08 1.10
CA VAL A 214 5.52 13.41 0.25
C VAL A 214 5.50 12.43 -0.93
N SER A 215 4.43 11.65 -1.02
CA SER A 215 4.37 10.55 -1.98
C SER A 215 3.00 10.40 -2.63
N THR A 216 2.99 9.70 -3.75
CA THR A 216 1.78 9.07 -4.30
C THR A 216 1.65 7.63 -3.78
N GLN A 217 0.82 6.81 -4.43
CA GLN A 217 0.66 5.39 -4.15
C GLN A 217 1.99 4.59 -4.18
N ALA A 218 3.09 5.22 -4.59
CA ALA A 218 4.40 4.58 -4.69
C ALA A 218 4.94 3.97 -3.37
N ILE A 219 4.37 4.35 -2.22
CA ILE A 219 4.74 3.79 -0.91
C ILE A 219 3.80 2.68 -0.43
N GLU A 220 2.68 2.44 -1.10
CA GLU A 220 1.69 1.44 -0.69
C GLU A 220 2.28 0.03 -0.78
N ALA A 221 3.04 -0.25 -1.83
CA ALA A 221 3.69 -1.54 -2.04
C ALA A 221 5.22 -1.42 -2.14
N GLY A 222 5.94 -2.44 -1.69
CA GLY A 222 7.39 -2.57 -1.88
C GLY A 222 8.27 -1.61 -1.06
N ALA A 223 7.70 -0.80 -0.16
CA ALA A 223 8.47 0.09 0.71
C ALA A 223 8.30 -0.33 2.17
N ASP A 224 9.41 -0.56 2.88
CA ASP A 224 9.40 -0.92 4.29
C ASP A 224 9.50 0.32 5.20
N PHE A 225 8.62 1.30 4.91
CA PHE A 225 8.55 2.55 5.66
C PHE A 225 7.73 2.38 6.95
N ASP A 226 8.10 3.19 7.91
CA ASP A 226 7.48 3.27 9.22
C ASP A 226 7.41 4.74 9.65
N PHE A 227 6.24 5.35 9.57
CA PHE A 227 6.00 6.75 9.91
C PHE A 227 5.49 6.90 11.34
N ASP A 228 5.77 8.05 11.96
CA ASP A 228 5.24 8.41 13.27
C ASP A 228 3.84 9.00 13.18
N ALA A 229 3.53 9.66 12.06
CA ALA A 229 2.22 10.22 11.74
C ALA A 229 1.94 10.13 10.24
N LEU A 230 0.67 10.16 9.87
CA LEU A 230 0.22 10.04 8.49
C LEU A 230 -0.80 11.12 8.15
N VAL A 231 -0.56 11.83 7.05
CA VAL A 231 -1.57 12.63 6.37
C VAL A 231 -1.83 11.97 5.03
N THR A 232 -3.06 11.62 4.76
CA THR A 232 -3.40 10.95 3.50
C THR A 232 -4.62 11.55 2.84
N GLU A 233 -4.59 11.69 1.51
CA GLU A 233 -5.79 11.91 0.73
C GLU A 233 -6.68 10.67 0.78
N CYS A 234 -8.01 10.84 0.82
CA CYS A 234 -8.96 9.74 0.77
C CYS A 234 -8.78 8.93 -0.52
N ALA A 235 -8.96 7.62 -0.42
CA ALA A 235 -8.74 6.66 -1.49
C ALA A 235 -9.70 5.47 -1.32
N SER A 236 -9.52 4.40 -2.10
CA SER A 236 -10.18 3.14 -1.80
C SER A 236 -9.76 2.60 -0.43
N LEU A 237 -10.62 1.80 0.19
CA LEU A 237 -10.35 1.24 1.52
C LEU A 237 -9.05 0.41 1.55
N ASP A 238 -8.79 -0.34 0.49
CA ASP A 238 -7.58 -1.15 0.40
C ASP A 238 -6.32 -0.29 0.30
N ALA A 239 -6.36 0.81 -0.48
CA ALA A 239 -5.26 1.76 -0.54
C ALA A 239 -5.02 2.41 0.83
N LEU A 240 -6.08 2.82 1.53
CA LEU A 240 -5.95 3.35 2.90
C LEU A 240 -5.33 2.32 3.85
N ARG A 241 -5.77 1.06 3.82
CA ARG A 241 -5.16 -0.02 4.62
C ARG A 241 -3.67 -0.17 4.37
N GLN A 242 -3.23 -0.11 3.10
CA GLN A 242 -1.81 -0.16 2.74
C GLN A 242 -1.03 1.04 3.30
N ARG A 243 -1.60 2.25 3.21
CA ARG A 243 -1.00 3.48 3.76
C ARG A 243 -0.90 3.42 5.29
N PHE A 244 -1.94 2.99 5.97
CA PHE A 244 -1.95 2.80 7.42
C PHE A 244 -1.05 1.64 7.87
N GLY A 245 -0.77 0.69 7.00
CA GLY A 245 0.27 -0.32 7.19
C GLY A 245 1.69 0.26 7.31
N ARG A 246 1.90 1.53 6.92
CA ARG A 246 3.17 2.27 7.05
C ARG A 246 3.21 3.21 8.25
N LEU A 247 2.13 3.32 9.00
CA LEU A 247 2.04 4.13 10.23
C LEU A 247 2.36 3.23 11.42
N ASP A 248 3.38 3.56 12.20
CA ASP A 248 3.82 2.81 13.39
C ASP A 248 3.76 1.28 13.18
N ARG A 249 4.53 0.83 12.21
CA ARG A 249 4.43 -0.54 11.68
C ARG A 249 4.66 -1.61 12.74
N LEU A 250 5.48 -1.32 13.74
CA LEU A 250 5.83 -2.26 14.81
C LEU A 250 5.07 -1.97 16.13
N ASP A 251 4.16 -0.99 16.13
CA ASP A 251 3.43 -0.52 17.31
C ASP A 251 4.38 -0.10 18.45
N GLU A 252 5.39 0.71 18.11
CA GLU A 252 6.38 1.21 19.07
C GLU A 252 5.93 2.48 19.78
N LEU A 253 5.07 3.28 19.14
CA LEU A 253 4.59 4.57 19.68
C LEU A 253 3.40 4.43 20.62
N GLY A 254 2.62 3.35 20.50
CA GLY A 254 1.42 3.09 21.29
C GLY A 254 0.24 4.01 20.98
N ALA A 255 0.48 5.27 20.61
CA ALA A 255 -0.54 6.21 20.15
C ALA A 255 -0.06 6.94 18.91
N THR A 256 -0.76 6.74 17.80
CA THR A 256 -0.47 7.35 16.51
C THR A 256 -1.51 8.39 16.15
N ARG A 257 -1.14 9.32 15.27
CA ARG A 257 -2.04 10.33 14.71
C ARG A 257 -2.06 10.23 13.20
N ALA A 258 -3.25 10.22 12.63
CA ALA A 258 -3.44 10.32 11.19
C ALA A 258 -4.59 11.26 10.84
N VAL A 259 -4.51 11.85 9.65
CA VAL A 259 -5.59 12.65 9.06
C VAL A 259 -5.86 12.12 7.66
N ILE A 260 -7.13 11.87 7.37
CA ILE A 260 -7.60 11.54 6.04
C ILE A 260 -8.28 12.81 5.47
N LEU A 261 -7.70 13.38 4.44
CA LEU A 261 -8.21 14.55 3.75
C LEU A 261 -9.04 14.14 2.54
N ALA A 262 -10.17 14.76 2.34
CA ALA A 262 -10.94 14.61 1.11
C ALA A 262 -11.42 15.97 0.61
N ARG A 263 -11.30 16.23 -0.69
CA ARG A 263 -11.87 17.42 -1.30
C ARG A 263 -13.39 17.31 -1.31
N SER A 264 -14.06 18.40 -0.95
CA SER A 264 -15.53 18.42 -0.90
C SER A 264 -16.20 18.15 -2.25
N ASP A 265 -15.55 18.50 -3.37
CA ASP A 265 -16.03 18.24 -4.71
C ASP A 265 -15.87 16.78 -5.17
N ASP A 266 -14.85 16.05 -4.67
CA ASP A 266 -14.67 14.62 -4.90
C ASP A 266 -15.68 13.74 -4.11
N LEU A 267 -16.41 14.33 -3.17
CA LEU A 267 -17.43 13.66 -2.35
C LEU A 267 -18.86 13.82 -2.90
N GLY A 268 -19.06 14.59 -3.97
CA GLY A 268 -20.35 14.80 -4.59
C GLY A 268 -20.97 13.52 -5.16
N GLN A 269 -22.32 13.44 -5.24
CA GLN A 269 -23.03 12.26 -5.74
C GLN A 269 -22.62 11.81 -7.16
N ARG A 270 -22.16 12.76 -7.99
CA ARG A 270 -21.71 12.51 -9.36
C ARG A 270 -20.19 12.50 -9.51
N ALA A 271 -19.46 12.62 -8.39
CA ALA A 271 -18.02 12.59 -8.44
C ALA A 271 -17.53 11.19 -8.84
N ASP A 272 -16.64 11.16 -9.81
CA ASP A 272 -15.97 9.96 -10.30
C ASP A 272 -14.47 10.26 -10.34
N ASP A 273 -13.74 9.79 -9.32
CA ASP A 273 -12.31 10.06 -9.24
C ASP A 273 -11.57 9.26 -10.32
N PRO A 274 -10.68 9.90 -11.10
CA PRO A 274 -10.00 9.22 -12.23
C PRO A 274 -9.07 8.07 -11.81
N ILE A 275 -8.80 7.90 -10.52
CA ILE A 275 -7.94 6.83 -9.99
C ILE A 275 -8.77 5.77 -9.29
N TYR A 276 -9.69 6.17 -8.43
CA TYR A 276 -10.46 5.26 -7.58
C TYR A 276 -11.95 5.19 -7.95
N GLY A 277 -12.39 5.97 -8.94
CA GLY A 277 -13.79 6.00 -9.34
C GLY A 277 -14.71 6.33 -8.18
N THR A 278 -15.81 5.63 -8.07
CA THR A 278 -16.77 5.78 -6.97
C THR A 278 -16.29 5.21 -5.63
N ALA A 279 -15.21 4.42 -5.63
CA ALA A 279 -14.69 3.77 -4.41
C ALA A 279 -14.18 4.80 -3.40
N LEU A 280 -13.62 5.94 -3.84
CA LEU A 280 -13.17 7.01 -2.96
C LEU A 280 -14.34 7.53 -2.11
N ARG A 281 -15.43 7.89 -2.76
CA ARG A 281 -16.64 8.39 -2.07
C ARG A 281 -17.27 7.33 -1.18
N ALA A 282 -17.43 6.12 -1.67
CA ALA A 282 -17.97 5.00 -0.88
C ALA A 282 -17.14 4.73 0.38
N THR A 283 -15.81 4.79 0.27
CA THR A 283 -14.92 4.67 1.43
C THR A 283 -15.12 5.81 2.42
N TRP A 284 -15.20 7.06 1.94
CA TRP A 284 -15.42 8.22 2.79
C TRP A 284 -16.77 8.15 3.53
N GLU A 285 -17.85 7.86 2.81
CA GLU A 285 -19.19 7.69 3.38
C GLU A 285 -19.21 6.59 4.44
N TRP A 286 -18.60 5.43 4.14
CA TRP A 286 -18.53 4.33 5.09
C TRP A 286 -17.71 4.69 6.34
N LEU A 287 -16.55 5.34 6.20
CA LEU A 287 -15.75 5.77 7.34
C LEU A 287 -16.52 6.72 8.26
N HIS A 288 -17.39 7.56 7.72
CA HIS A 288 -18.27 8.44 8.50
C HIS A 288 -19.36 7.70 9.28
N THR A 289 -19.68 6.45 8.95
CA THR A 289 -20.63 5.65 9.73
C THR A 289 -20.01 5.09 11.00
N LEU A 290 -18.68 5.09 11.10
CA LEU A 290 -17.97 4.55 12.25
C LEU A 290 -17.94 5.57 13.39
N GLU A 291 -18.17 5.10 14.61
CA GLU A 291 -18.04 5.91 15.83
C GLU A 291 -16.60 6.44 15.98
N GLN A 292 -15.62 5.61 15.62
CA GLN A 292 -14.20 5.95 15.60
C GLN A 292 -13.52 5.30 14.44
N VAL A 293 -12.80 6.09 13.63
CA VAL A 293 -11.97 5.58 12.55
C VAL A 293 -10.62 5.13 13.11
N ASP A 294 -10.41 3.81 13.15
CA ASP A 294 -9.18 3.20 13.65
C ASP A 294 -8.73 2.07 12.72
N PHE A 295 -7.61 2.29 12.04
CA PHE A 295 -7.02 1.34 11.08
C PHE A 295 -6.14 0.27 11.74
N GLY A 296 -6.23 0.06 13.05
CA GLY A 296 -5.63 -1.10 13.71
C GLY A 296 -6.16 -2.42 13.13
N ILE A 297 -5.34 -3.46 13.13
CA ILE A 297 -5.63 -4.74 12.44
C ILE A 297 -6.97 -5.33 12.90
N GLU A 298 -7.24 -5.33 14.21
CA GLU A 298 -8.49 -5.86 14.79
C GLU A 298 -9.48 -4.75 15.17
N ARG A 299 -9.21 -3.49 14.79
CA ARG A 299 -10.01 -2.32 15.15
C ARG A 299 -10.95 -1.89 14.02
N LEU A 300 -10.46 -1.93 12.78
CA LEU A 300 -11.26 -1.52 11.64
C LEU A 300 -12.28 -2.63 11.29
N PRO A 301 -13.59 -2.35 11.37
CA PRO A 301 -14.59 -3.33 10.95
C PRO A 301 -14.47 -3.64 9.47
N LYS A 302 -15.09 -4.74 9.04
CA LYS A 302 -15.25 -5.00 7.61
C LYS A 302 -16.50 -4.28 7.13
N PRO A 303 -16.46 -3.60 5.97
CA PRO A 303 -17.70 -3.15 5.34
C PRO A 303 -18.57 -4.37 4.97
N ASP A 304 -19.87 -4.21 5.11
CA ASP A 304 -20.88 -5.21 4.73
C ASP A 304 -20.91 -5.46 3.21
#